data_27aa307ede14a5a1b2d05c67abf36cd8
#
_entry.id   27aa307ede14a5a1b2d05c67abf36cd8
#
_cell.length_a   1.000
_cell.length_b   1.000
_cell.length_c   1.000
_cell.angle_alpha   90.00
_cell.angle_beta   90.00
_cell.angle_gamma   90.00
#
_symmetry.space_group_name_H-M   'P 1'
#
loop_
_entity.id
_entity.type
_entity.pdbx_description
1 polymer ?
#
loop_
_entity_poly.entity_id
_entity_poly.type
_entity_poly.pdbx_seq_one_letter_code
_entity_poly.pdbx_strand_id
1 'polypeptide(L)'
;MKVLGKELLDNLLGDAKASPRRRAHLNLHKTFDDKVQRLFIALSKGSYVEPHYHELPHQWEMFVVINGVIRVTVYNSDGSKLKELLVGDGEECRAIEFQPFDIHSVECISDDALMLEVKEGAFDPDFAKVLLTSG
;
A
#
# COMPACT_ATOMS: atom_id res chain seq x y z
N MET A 1 -4.93 22.17 11.95
CA MET A 1 -3.82 21.23 12.17
C MET A 1 -4.38 19.84 12.41
N LYS A 2 -3.75 18.81 11.85
CA LYS A 2 -4.06 17.41 12.15
C LYS A 2 -2.94 16.81 12.98
N VAL A 3 -3.29 16.14 14.07
CA VAL A 3 -2.33 15.40 14.89
C VAL A 3 -2.59 13.91 14.69
N LEU A 4 -1.59 13.22 14.15
CA LEU A 4 -1.67 11.81 13.78
C LEU A 4 -0.90 11.00 14.84
N GLY A 5 -1.53 10.85 16.00
CA GLY A 5 -0.89 10.31 17.18
C GLY A 5 -1.11 8.81 17.38
N LYS A 6 -0.52 8.30 18.44
CA LYS A 6 -0.52 6.87 18.77
C LYS A 6 -1.92 6.29 18.89
N GLU A 7 -2.82 6.95 19.57
CA GLU A 7 -4.19 6.46 19.77
C GLU A 7 -4.93 6.26 18.46
N LEU A 8 -4.85 7.26 17.56
CA LEU A 8 -5.47 7.19 16.24
C LEU A 8 -4.93 6.01 15.42
N LEU A 9 -3.63 5.85 15.42
CA LEU A 9 -2.95 4.81 14.64
C LEU A 9 -3.16 3.42 15.24
N ASP A 10 -3.19 3.30 16.56
CA ASP A 10 -3.52 2.04 17.25
C ASP A 10 -4.97 1.61 16.95
N ASN A 11 -5.90 2.56 16.91
CA ASN A 11 -7.29 2.28 16.53
C ASN A 11 -7.38 1.76 15.09
N LEU A 12 -6.61 2.34 14.19
CA LEU A 12 -6.57 1.89 12.80
C LEU A 12 -6.01 0.47 12.68
N LEU A 13 -4.97 0.15 13.44
CA LEU A 13 -4.41 -1.20 13.51
C LEU A 13 -5.44 -2.20 14.04
N GLY A 14 -6.22 -1.81 15.06
CA GLY A 14 -7.34 -2.61 15.57
C GLY A 14 -8.42 -2.86 14.53
N ASP A 15 -8.76 -1.84 13.75
CA ASP A 15 -9.73 -1.95 12.66
C ASP A 15 -9.24 -2.94 11.59
N ALA A 16 -7.97 -2.90 11.26
CA ALA A 16 -7.37 -3.83 10.31
C ALA A 16 -7.48 -5.28 10.80
N LYS A 17 -7.20 -5.52 12.07
CA LYS A 17 -7.29 -6.85 12.68
C LYS A 17 -8.71 -7.40 12.66
N ALA A 18 -9.72 -6.53 12.81
CA ALA A 18 -11.13 -6.90 12.79
C ALA A 18 -11.70 -7.01 11.37
N SER A 19 -11.01 -6.50 10.36
CA SER A 19 -11.47 -6.51 8.98
C SER A 19 -11.32 -7.91 8.35
N PRO A 20 -12.28 -8.38 7.55
CA PRO A 20 -12.15 -9.62 6.77
C PRO A 20 -10.93 -9.63 5.85
N ARG A 21 -10.54 -8.47 5.33
CA ARG A 21 -9.37 -8.31 4.44
C ARG A 21 -8.09 -8.04 5.21
N ARG A 22 -8.16 -7.97 6.55
CA ARG A 22 -7.05 -7.70 7.46
C ARG A 22 -6.32 -6.40 7.15
N ARG A 23 -7.06 -5.39 6.70
CA ARG A 23 -6.53 -4.05 6.44
C ARG A 23 -7.58 -2.99 6.66
N ALA A 24 -7.11 -1.78 6.98
CA ALA A 24 -7.94 -0.60 7.15
C ALA A 24 -7.23 0.63 6.63
N HIS A 25 -7.97 1.57 6.09
CA HIS A 25 -7.46 2.80 5.49
C HIS A 25 -7.94 4.02 6.27
N LEU A 26 -7.07 5.02 6.40
CA LEU A 26 -7.41 6.33 6.92
C LEU A 26 -6.95 7.38 5.91
N ASN A 27 -7.89 7.91 5.14
CA ASN A 27 -7.59 8.94 4.15
C ASN A 27 -7.30 10.28 4.83
N LEU A 28 -6.20 10.92 4.46
CA LEU A 28 -5.83 12.25 4.93
C LEU A 28 -6.27 13.33 3.95
N HIS A 29 -6.47 12.98 2.68
CA HIS A 29 -7.06 13.86 1.68
C HIS A 29 -8.56 14.01 1.92
N LYS A 30 -9.11 15.18 1.62
CA LYS A 30 -10.52 15.48 1.86
C LYS A 30 -11.44 14.82 0.84
N THR A 31 -11.02 14.82 -0.43
CA THR A 31 -11.79 14.26 -1.54
C THR A 31 -10.87 13.52 -2.50
N PHE A 32 -11.43 12.70 -3.37
CA PHE A 32 -10.69 12.04 -4.44
C PHE A 32 -10.21 12.99 -5.53
N ASP A 33 -10.66 14.25 -5.51
CA ASP A 33 -10.20 15.29 -6.43
C ASP A 33 -8.93 15.99 -5.94
N ASP A 34 -8.54 15.79 -4.70
CA ASP A 34 -7.33 16.39 -4.14
C ASP A 34 -6.10 16.02 -4.97
N LYS A 35 -5.24 16.98 -5.24
CA LYS A 35 -4.04 16.79 -6.07
C LYS A 35 -3.05 15.81 -5.47
N VAL A 36 -2.98 15.76 -4.15
CA VAL A 36 -2.12 14.82 -3.42
C VAL A 36 -3.01 13.93 -2.58
N GLN A 37 -3.03 12.65 -2.92
CA GLN A 37 -3.75 11.62 -2.16
C GLN A 37 -2.79 11.04 -1.12
N ARG A 38 -3.21 11.06 0.15
CA ARG A 38 -2.39 10.56 1.26
C ARG A 38 -3.27 9.75 2.18
N LEU A 39 -2.80 8.58 2.56
CA LEU A 39 -3.55 7.72 3.47
C LEU A 39 -2.62 6.84 4.29
N PHE A 40 -3.00 6.60 5.54
CA PHE A 40 -2.43 5.52 6.31
C PHE A 40 -3.14 4.22 5.95
N ILE A 41 -2.36 3.17 5.84
CA ILE A 41 -2.86 1.81 5.63
C ILE A 41 -2.32 0.95 6.76
N ALA A 42 -3.22 0.41 7.57
CA ALA A 42 -2.90 -0.56 8.60
C ALA A 42 -3.16 -1.96 8.06
N LEU A 43 -2.23 -2.86 8.32
CA LEU A 43 -2.28 -4.25 7.89
C LEU A 43 -2.12 -5.15 9.09
N SER A 44 -2.87 -6.23 9.13
CA SER A 44 -2.70 -7.33 10.07
C SER A 44 -2.02 -8.50 9.36
N LYS A 45 -1.35 -9.37 10.13
CA LYS A 45 -0.61 -10.51 9.58
C LYS A 45 -1.46 -11.32 8.61
N GLY A 46 -0.90 -11.61 7.45
CA GLY A 46 -1.56 -12.35 6.38
C GLY A 46 -2.39 -11.49 5.45
N SER A 47 -2.51 -10.18 5.70
CA SER A 47 -3.12 -9.28 4.73
C SER A 47 -2.33 -9.33 3.43
N TYR A 48 -3.03 -9.50 2.32
CA TYR A 48 -2.42 -9.70 1.01
C TYR A 48 -3.15 -8.87 -0.05
N VAL A 49 -2.38 -8.06 -0.76
CA VAL A 49 -2.85 -7.33 -1.94
C VAL A 49 -2.28 -8.03 -3.16
N GLU A 50 -3.17 -8.57 -3.99
CA GLU A 50 -2.80 -9.37 -5.16
C GLU A 50 -2.02 -8.57 -6.21
N PRO A 51 -1.27 -9.25 -7.10
CA PRO A 51 -0.48 -8.59 -8.13
C PRO A 51 -1.35 -7.69 -9.01
N HIS A 52 -0.93 -6.44 -9.12
CA HIS A 52 -1.63 -5.41 -9.90
C HIS A 52 -0.66 -4.32 -10.34
N TYR A 53 -1.11 -3.46 -11.23
CA TYR A 53 -0.39 -2.27 -11.65
C TYR A 53 -1.36 -1.13 -11.94
N HIS A 54 -0.82 0.09 -12.02
CA HIS A 54 -1.53 1.29 -12.41
C HIS A 54 -1.05 1.72 -13.79
N GLU A 55 -1.96 2.15 -14.66
CA GLU A 55 -1.65 2.33 -16.07
C GLU A 55 -1.53 3.79 -16.52
N LEU A 56 -2.10 4.73 -15.77
CA LEU A 56 -2.07 6.15 -16.17
C LEU A 56 -0.72 6.80 -15.83
N PRO A 57 -0.24 7.75 -16.64
CA PRO A 57 1.09 8.34 -16.46
C PRO A 57 1.35 8.99 -15.12
N HIS A 58 0.31 9.49 -14.42
CA HIS A 58 0.45 10.12 -13.11
C HIS A 58 0.26 9.15 -11.94
N GLN A 59 0.00 7.86 -12.21
CA GLN A 59 -0.31 6.88 -11.18
C GLN A 59 0.94 6.20 -10.61
N TRP A 60 1.93 7.01 -10.22
CA TRP A 60 2.98 6.53 -9.32
C TRP A 60 2.41 6.45 -7.90
N GLU A 61 2.96 5.57 -7.07
CA GLU A 61 2.59 5.52 -5.65
C GLU A 61 3.80 5.20 -4.79
N MET A 62 3.88 5.85 -3.64
CA MET A 62 4.96 5.68 -2.68
C MET A 62 4.41 5.10 -1.39
N PHE A 63 5.04 4.06 -0.87
CA PHE A 63 4.79 3.52 0.46
C PHE A 63 5.96 3.82 1.37
N VAL A 64 5.67 4.38 2.54
CA VAL A 64 6.64 4.53 3.63
C VAL A 64 6.15 3.64 4.77
N VAL A 65 6.93 2.63 5.14
CA VAL A 65 6.58 1.72 6.24
C VAL A 65 7.00 2.35 7.56
N ILE A 66 6.02 2.70 8.38
CA ILE A 66 6.22 3.36 9.66
C ILE A 66 6.53 2.34 10.75
N ASN A 67 5.78 1.25 10.80
CA ASN A 67 5.95 0.15 11.75
C ASN A 67 5.74 -1.18 11.04
N GLY A 68 6.41 -2.22 11.54
CA GLY A 68 6.23 -3.57 11.02
C GLY A 68 6.99 -3.83 9.76
N VAL A 69 6.70 -4.95 9.11
CA VAL A 69 7.41 -5.41 7.91
C VAL A 69 6.40 -5.92 6.89
N ILE A 70 6.54 -5.45 5.66
CA ILE A 70 5.79 -5.96 4.51
C ILE A 70 6.75 -6.64 3.54
N ARG A 71 6.23 -7.63 2.79
CA ARG A 71 6.92 -8.20 1.63
C ARG A 71 6.30 -7.60 0.38
N VAL A 72 7.14 -6.97 -0.44
CA VAL A 72 6.75 -6.50 -1.76
C VAL A 72 7.34 -7.43 -2.79
N THR A 73 6.52 -7.97 -3.67
CA THR A 73 6.96 -8.78 -4.79
C THR A 73 6.67 -8.04 -6.08
N VAL A 74 7.66 -7.94 -6.94
CA VAL A 74 7.56 -7.31 -8.26
C VAL A 74 7.59 -8.40 -9.31
N TYR A 75 6.76 -8.26 -10.34
CA TYR A 75 6.55 -9.29 -11.36
C TYR A 75 6.89 -8.79 -12.75
N ASN A 76 7.30 -9.73 -13.59
CA ASN A 76 7.34 -9.53 -15.04
C ASN A 76 5.92 -9.59 -15.60
N SER A 77 5.74 -9.11 -16.83
CA SER A 77 4.43 -9.12 -17.49
C SER A 77 3.87 -10.52 -17.74
N ASP A 78 4.74 -11.55 -17.78
CA ASP A 78 4.32 -12.95 -17.93
C ASP A 78 3.88 -13.59 -16.59
N GLY A 79 3.93 -12.84 -15.49
CA GLY A 79 3.53 -13.31 -14.15
C GLY A 79 4.67 -13.93 -13.35
N SER A 80 5.86 -14.10 -13.92
CA SER A 80 7.00 -14.58 -13.16
C SER A 80 7.52 -13.53 -12.21
N LYS A 81 8.04 -13.96 -11.05
CA LYS A 81 8.64 -13.06 -10.06
C LYS A 81 9.94 -12.48 -10.59
N LEU A 82 10.04 -11.16 -10.51
CA LEU A 82 11.27 -10.45 -10.84
C LEU A 82 12.12 -10.23 -9.58
N LYS A 83 11.47 -9.86 -8.47
CA LYS A 83 12.18 -9.42 -7.27
C LYS A 83 11.26 -9.47 -6.06
N GLU A 84 11.81 -9.84 -4.90
CA GLU A 84 11.14 -9.72 -3.60
C GLU A 84 11.93 -8.79 -2.70
N LEU A 85 11.22 -7.94 -1.95
CA LEU A 85 11.81 -6.98 -1.02
C LEU A 85 11.09 -7.08 0.31
N LEU A 86 11.84 -7.04 1.41
CA LEU A 86 11.29 -6.79 2.74
C LEU A 86 11.45 -5.32 3.05
N VAL A 87 10.36 -4.67 3.43
CA VAL A 87 10.31 -3.22 3.68
C VAL A 87 9.80 -2.99 5.09
N GLY A 88 10.53 -2.24 5.90
CA GLY A 88 10.09 -1.89 7.24
C GLY A 88 11.14 -2.01 8.32
N ASP A 89 10.69 -2.36 9.54
CA ASP A 89 11.53 -2.42 10.73
C ASP A 89 12.65 -3.45 10.59
N GLY A 90 13.88 -3.01 10.85
CA GLY A 90 15.05 -3.88 10.79
C GLY A 90 15.54 -4.20 9.39
N GLU A 91 14.88 -3.70 8.36
CA GLU A 91 15.23 -3.95 6.97
C GLU A 91 16.01 -2.77 6.37
N GLU A 92 16.80 -3.04 5.32
CA GLU A 92 17.49 -1.96 4.60
C GLU A 92 16.53 -1.02 3.91
N CYS A 93 15.41 -1.55 3.42
CA CYS A 93 14.41 -0.80 2.70
C CYS A 93 13.32 -0.32 3.65
N ARG A 94 13.05 1.00 3.68
CA ARG A 94 12.03 1.61 4.53
C ARG A 94 10.86 2.18 3.73
N ALA A 95 11.09 2.48 2.47
CA ALA A 95 10.10 3.05 1.57
C ALA A 95 10.33 2.53 0.16
N ILE A 96 9.28 2.52 -0.64
CA ILE A 96 9.34 2.08 -2.03
C ILE A 96 8.37 2.93 -2.86
N GLU A 97 8.80 3.34 -4.04
CA GLU A 97 7.95 4.06 -4.97
C GLU A 97 7.79 3.23 -6.24
N PHE A 98 6.54 2.94 -6.58
CA PHE A 98 6.18 2.25 -7.82
C PHE A 98 5.89 3.26 -8.90
N GLN A 99 6.35 2.98 -10.11
CA GLN A 99 5.99 3.73 -11.30
C GLN A 99 4.79 3.06 -11.98
N PRO A 100 4.08 3.78 -12.88
CA PRO A 100 3.07 3.13 -13.71
C PRO A 100 3.64 1.88 -14.40
N PHE A 101 2.82 0.84 -14.49
CA PHE A 101 3.14 -0.49 -15.02
C PHE A 101 4.08 -1.35 -14.17
N ASP A 102 4.56 -0.88 -13.04
CA ASP A 102 5.26 -1.76 -12.09
C ASP A 102 4.26 -2.73 -11.46
N ILE A 103 4.32 -3.99 -11.83
CA ILE A 103 3.40 -5.02 -11.32
C ILE A 103 3.90 -5.47 -9.96
N HIS A 104 3.08 -5.35 -8.93
CA HIS A 104 3.50 -5.65 -7.56
C HIS A 104 2.37 -6.23 -6.72
N SER A 105 2.77 -6.97 -5.70
CA SER A 105 1.90 -7.46 -4.63
C SER A 105 2.49 -7.05 -3.29
N VAL A 106 1.64 -7.00 -2.26
CA VAL A 106 2.03 -6.61 -0.91
C VAL A 106 1.46 -7.61 0.09
N GLU A 107 2.29 -8.07 1.02
CA GLU A 107 1.88 -8.97 2.09
C GLU A 107 2.41 -8.47 3.43
N CYS A 108 1.57 -8.46 4.44
CA CYS A 108 1.99 -8.17 5.81
C CYS A 108 2.57 -9.44 6.44
N ILE A 109 3.85 -9.44 6.78
CA ILE A 109 4.52 -10.61 7.37
C ILE A 109 4.78 -10.48 8.86
N SER A 110 4.83 -9.28 9.42
CA SER A 110 4.84 -9.06 10.87
C SER A 110 3.41 -9.19 11.44
N ASP A 111 3.26 -9.17 12.77
CA ASP A 111 1.94 -9.27 13.40
C ASP A 111 1.00 -8.18 12.90
N ASP A 112 1.52 -6.98 12.75
CA ASP A 112 0.85 -5.88 12.08
C ASP A 112 1.88 -4.98 11.38
N ALA A 113 1.40 -4.11 10.51
CA ALA A 113 2.22 -3.10 9.86
C ALA A 113 1.39 -1.85 9.61
N LEU A 114 2.08 -0.71 9.63
CA LEU A 114 1.50 0.58 9.32
C LEU A 114 2.33 1.25 8.25
N MET A 115 1.70 1.65 7.16
CA MET A 115 2.38 2.38 6.10
C MET A 115 1.61 3.64 5.70
N LEU A 116 2.35 4.62 5.21
CA LEU A 116 1.81 5.83 4.59
C LEU A 116 1.93 5.69 3.08
N GLU A 117 0.80 5.79 2.40
CA GLU A 117 0.77 5.83 0.94
C GLU A 117 0.59 7.28 0.48
N VAL A 118 1.40 7.69 -0.49
CA VAL A 118 1.31 9.00 -1.14
C VAL A 118 1.24 8.78 -2.64
N LYS A 119 0.27 9.40 -3.27
CA LYS A 119 0.10 9.31 -4.73
C LYS A 119 -0.50 10.59 -5.29
N GLU A 120 -0.27 10.82 -6.57
CA GLU A 120 -0.85 11.97 -7.27
C GLU A 120 -2.34 11.71 -7.54
N GLY A 121 -3.18 12.69 -7.19
CA GLY A 121 -4.58 12.70 -7.56
C GLY A 121 -4.80 13.41 -8.92
N ALA A 122 -6.00 13.48 -9.42
CA ALA A 122 -7.20 12.98 -8.71
C ALA A 122 -7.31 11.44 -8.80
N PHE A 123 -8.01 10.84 -7.84
CA PHE A 123 -8.32 9.42 -7.93
C PHE A 123 -9.50 9.21 -8.89
N ASP A 124 -9.30 8.31 -9.86
CA ASP A 124 -10.34 7.92 -10.81
C ASP A 124 -10.68 6.45 -10.60
N PRO A 125 -11.89 6.13 -10.13
CA PRO A 125 -12.29 4.75 -9.87
C PRO A 125 -12.32 3.88 -11.13
N ASP A 126 -12.47 4.46 -12.32
CA ASP A 126 -12.45 3.71 -13.59
C ASP A 126 -11.04 3.23 -13.95
N PHE A 127 -10.00 3.83 -13.34
CA PHE A 127 -8.60 3.50 -13.54
C PHE A 127 -7.89 3.21 -12.22
N ALA A 128 -8.60 2.61 -11.25
CA ALA A 128 -8.04 2.38 -9.92
C ALA A 128 -6.82 1.45 -9.97
N LYS A 129 -6.93 0.33 -10.67
CA LYS A 129 -5.83 -0.63 -10.86
C LYS A 129 -6.19 -1.65 -11.93
N VAL A 130 -5.17 -2.32 -12.44
CA VAL A 130 -5.32 -3.47 -13.35
C VAL A 130 -4.73 -4.69 -12.65
N LEU A 131 -5.52 -5.75 -12.55
CA LEU A 131 -5.05 -7.01 -11.96
C LEU A 131 -4.19 -7.78 -12.98
N LEU A 132 -3.13 -8.42 -12.48
CA LEU A 132 -2.37 -9.36 -13.27
C LEU A 132 -3.19 -10.63 -13.42
N THR A 133 -3.62 -10.92 -14.65
CA THR A 133 -4.34 -12.16 -14.93
C THR A 133 -3.36 -13.23 -15.36
N SER A 134 -3.46 -14.42 -14.73
CA SER A 134 -2.78 -15.61 -15.22
C SER A 134 -3.54 -16.10 -16.46
N GLY A 135 -3.07 -15.70 -17.60
CA GLY A 135 -3.70 -16.09 -18.86
C GLY A 135 -3.03 -17.26 -19.48
#